data_8db1ca3ee95b1de155bbdc0ac9c3b1aa
#
_entry.id   8db1ca3ee95b1de155bbdc0ac9c3b1aa
#
_cell.length_a   1.000
_cell.length_b   1.000
_cell.length_c   1.000
_cell.angle_alpha   90.00
_cell.angle_beta   90.00
_cell.angle_gamma   90.00
#
_symmetry.space_group_name_H-M   'P 1'
#
loop_
_entity.id
_entity.type
_entity.pdbx_description
1 polymer ?
#
loop_
_entity_poly.entity_id
_entity_poly.type
_entity_poly.pdbx_seq_one_letter_code
_entity_poly.pdbx_strand_id
1 'polypeptide(L)'
;MIIAVDFDGTIVEHRYPEIGREKPFAFDTLKMLQKEGHRLILWTVREDKLLEEAVDFCRQHGVEFYAVNTNYPEEQEAHQHFSRKLKADVFIDDRNLGGMLDWGSIYRIIHYRLKIADLVAETLDERLEEASNAGNRRRRKDRACLASCSDETHPEKIRKKLFHTRSIPTVKQLLLLYPFWENYST
;
A
#
# COMPACT_ATOMS: atom_id res chain seq x y z
N MET A 1 9.35 17.80 5.19
CA MET A 1 7.92 17.73 5.63
C MET A 1 7.86 17.27 7.07
N ILE A 2 6.75 17.51 7.74
CA ILE A 2 6.40 16.95 9.04
C ILE A 2 5.44 15.79 8.81
N ILE A 3 5.79 14.60 9.27
CA ILE A 3 5.04 13.36 9.04
C ILE A 3 4.62 12.81 10.40
N ALA A 4 3.32 12.75 10.67
CA ALA A 4 2.77 12.10 11.84
C ALA A 4 2.55 10.61 11.54
N VAL A 5 3.05 9.75 12.42
CA VAL A 5 3.04 8.29 12.23
C VAL A 5 2.41 7.64 13.45
N ASP A 6 1.35 6.87 13.26
CA ASP A 6 0.79 6.05 14.31
C ASP A 6 1.67 4.81 14.59
N PHE A 7 1.47 4.18 15.74
CA PHE A 7 2.27 3.05 16.19
C PHE A 7 1.58 1.71 15.99
N ASP A 8 0.42 1.51 16.65
CA ASP A 8 -0.28 0.23 16.72
C ASP A 8 -1.11 -0.05 15.47
N GLY A 9 -0.75 -1.05 14.70
CA GLY A 9 -1.38 -1.32 13.41
C GLY A 9 -0.66 -0.63 12.24
N THR A 10 0.23 0.31 12.52
CA THR A 10 0.96 1.12 11.55
C THR A 10 2.44 0.74 11.46
N ILE A 11 3.24 0.97 12.51
CA ILE A 11 4.66 0.55 12.57
C ILE A 11 4.76 -0.92 12.97
N VAL A 12 3.92 -1.35 13.92
CA VAL A 12 3.82 -2.74 14.40
C VAL A 12 2.44 -3.32 14.14
N GLU A 13 2.32 -4.63 14.19
CA GLU A 13 1.01 -5.31 14.20
C GLU A 13 0.21 -4.85 15.42
N HIS A 14 -1.10 -4.67 15.27
CA HIS A 14 -1.97 -4.26 16.37
C HIS A 14 -2.06 -5.36 17.44
N ARG A 15 -1.49 -5.12 18.61
CA ARG A 15 -1.47 -6.06 19.74
C ARG A 15 -1.59 -5.38 21.11
N TYR A 16 -2.11 -4.18 21.13
CA TYR A 16 -2.25 -3.37 22.33
C TYR A 16 -2.83 -4.17 23.53
N PRO A 17 -2.30 -4.06 24.76
CA PRO A 17 -1.24 -3.13 25.20
C PRO A 17 0.20 -3.56 24.89
N GLU A 18 0.45 -4.83 24.53
CA GLU A 18 1.77 -5.31 24.16
C GLU A 18 2.22 -4.66 22.85
N ILE A 19 3.52 -4.69 22.59
CA ILE A 19 4.07 -4.29 21.30
C ILE A 19 3.98 -5.48 20.34
N GLY A 20 3.30 -5.29 19.21
CA GLY A 20 3.20 -6.27 18.15
C GLY A 20 4.51 -6.44 17.38
N ARG A 21 4.54 -7.41 16.46
CA ARG A 21 5.67 -7.59 15.56
C ARG A 21 5.78 -6.40 14.60
N GLU A 22 7.01 -5.98 14.28
CA GLU A 22 7.26 -4.94 13.28
C GLU A 22 6.63 -5.28 11.92
N LYS A 23 6.04 -4.29 11.26
CA LYS A 23 5.57 -4.45 9.90
C LYS A 23 6.74 -4.42 8.90
N PRO A 24 6.67 -5.22 7.83
CA PRO A 24 7.72 -5.26 6.81
C PRO A 24 8.07 -3.87 6.29
N PHE A 25 9.35 -3.53 6.27
CA PHE A 25 9.93 -2.27 5.78
C PHE A 25 9.53 -1.00 6.55
N ALA A 26 8.78 -1.09 7.67
CA ALA A 26 8.37 0.08 8.44
C ALA A 26 9.58 0.90 8.91
N PHE A 27 10.47 0.28 9.66
CA PHE A 27 11.64 0.97 10.20
C PHE A 27 12.63 1.40 9.12
N ASP A 28 12.80 0.62 8.07
CA ASP A 28 13.68 1.00 6.97
C ASP A 28 13.17 2.27 6.26
N THR A 29 11.86 2.32 5.99
CA THR A 29 11.22 3.51 5.40
C THR A 29 11.34 4.72 6.32
N LEU A 30 11.03 4.58 7.61
CA LEU A 30 11.14 5.68 8.57
C LEU A 30 12.57 6.24 8.65
N LYS A 31 13.59 5.36 8.70
CA LYS A 31 15.01 5.77 8.68
C LYS A 31 15.38 6.49 7.38
N MET A 32 14.87 6.02 6.23
CA MET A 32 15.11 6.69 4.95
C MET A 32 14.49 8.09 4.93
N LEU A 33 13.25 8.23 5.38
CA LEU A 33 12.57 9.52 5.47
C LEU A 33 13.29 10.49 6.40
N GLN A 34 13.80 10.03 7.55
CA GLN A 34 14.61 10.85 8.44
C GLN A 34 15.91 11.30 7.78
N LYS A 35 16.59 10.38 7.07
CA LYS A 35 17.82 10.69 6.33
C LYS A 35 17.59 11.74 5.22
N GLU A 36 16.40 11.78 4.64
CA GLU A 36 15.98 12.79 3.68
C GLU A 36 15.58 14.13 4.32
N GLY A 37 15.71 14.25 5.65
CA GLY A 37 15.44 15.50 6.39
C GLY A 37 13.95 15.70 6.74
N HIS A 38 13.12 14.66 6.67
CA HIS A 38 11.75 14.74 7.17
C HIS A 38 11.73 14.66 8.69
N ARG A 39 10.82 15.42 9.33
CA ARG A 39 10.58 15.36 10.77
C ARG A 39 9.44 14.37 11.02
N LEU A 40 9.73 13.32 11.78
CA LEU A 40 8.75 12.32 12.16
C LEU A 40 8.20 12.66 13.55
N ILE A 41 6.87 12.65 13.69
CA ILE A 41 6.17 12.76 14.97
C ILE A 41 5.49 11.43 15.25
N LEU A 42 5.74 10.83 16.40
CA LEU A 42 4.95 9.69 16.85
C LEU A 42 3.57 10.20 17.29
N TRP A 43 2.51 9.68 16.66
CA TRP A 43 1.14 10.05 16.93
C TRP A 43 0.33 8.84 17.34
N THR A 44 0.18 8.59 18.63
CA THR A 44 -0.39 7.35 19.18
C THR A 44 -1.30 7.62 20.35
N VAL A 45 -2.24 6.71 20.59
CA VAL A 45 -3.11 6.70 21.78
C VAL A 45 -2.44 6.11 23.01
N ARG A 46 -1.20 5.61 22.90
CA ARG A 46 -0.44 5.12 24.04
C ARG A 46 -0.10 6.25 24.98
N GLU A 47 -0.16 5.98 26.28
CA GLU A 47 0.08 6.93 27.36
C GLU A 47 1.07 6.35 28.36
N ASP A 48 1.66 7.19 29.19
CA ASP A 48 2.54 6.85 30.30
C ASP A 48 3.61 5.81 29.90
N LYS A 49 3.73 4.76 30.70
CA LYS A 49 4.72 3.69 30.51
C LYS A 49 4.60 3.00 29.14
N LEU A 50 3.37 2.80 28.64
CA LEU A 50 3.17 2.19 27.32
C LEU A 50 3.68 3.08 26.19
N LEU A 51 3.61 4.39 26.36
CA LEU A 51 4.17 5.35 25.42
C LEU A 51 5.71 5.32 25.46
N GLU A 52 6.30 5.31 26.67
CA GLU A 52 7.76 5.19 26.84
C GLU A 52 8.29 3.91 26.18
N GLU A 53 7.63 2.78 26.41
CA GLU A 53 7.98 1.49 25.81
C GLU A 53 7.94 1.55 24.27
N ALA A 54 6.93 2.21 23.68
CA ALA A 54 6.82 2.36 22.23
C ALA A 54 7.93 3.26 21.64
N VAL A 55 8.25 4.36 22.33
CA VAL A 55 9.34 5.26 21.93
C VAL A 55 10.68 4.55 22.01
N ASP A 56 10.93 3.82 23.11
CA ASP A 56 12.19 3.08 23.30
C ASP A 56 12.32 1.94 22.27
N PHE A 57 11.23 1.27 21.96
CA PHE A 57 11.20 0.26 20.91
C PHE A 57 11.61 0.86 19.55
N CYS A 58 11.05 2.00 19.17
CA CYS A 58 11.43 2.67 17.92
C CYS A 58 12.90 3.11 17.94
N ARG A 59 13.40 3.63 19.08
CA ARG A 59 14.80 4.03 19.24
C ARG A 59 15.76 2.84 19.09
N GLN A 60 15.42 1.68 19.65
CA GLN A 60 16.20 0.44 19.49
C GLN A 60 16.27 -0.01 18.01
N HIS A 61 15.28 0.33 17.20
CA HIS A 61 15.26 0.08 15.75
C HIS A 61 15.90 1.21 14.93
N GLY A 62 16.49 2.21 15.60
CA GLY A 62 17.22 3.31 14.97
C GLY A 62 16.34 4.44 14.43
N VAL A 63 15.11 4.58 14.96
CA VAL A 63 14.21 5.70 14.64
C VAL A 63 14.03 6.57 15.87
N GLU A 64 14.40 7.85 15.75
CA GLU A 64 14.18 8.89 16.77
C GLU A 64 13.13 9.89 16.28
N PHE A 65 12.03 10.00 16.99
CA PHE A 65 10.99 10.96 16.65
C PHE A 65 11.39 12.38 17.06
N TYR A 66 11.06 13.34 16.20
CA TYR A 66 11.23 14.77 16.51
C TYR A 66 10.36 15.22 17.69
N ALA A 67 9.14 14.70 17.78
CA ALA A 67 8.20 14.95 18.88
C ALA A 67 7.28 13.73 19.05
N VAL A 68 6.61 13.64 20.20
CA VAL A 68 5.69 12.55 20.54
C VAL A 68 4.38 13.17 20.98
N ASN A 69 3.30 12.91 20.25
CA ASN A 69 1.95 13.44 20.49
C ASN A 69 1.85 14.98 20.55
N THR A 70 2.90 15.68 20.13
CA THR A 70 3.01 17.15 20.15
C THR A 70 3.58 17.66 18.82
N ASN A 71 3.36 18.94 18.50
CA ASN A 71 3.88 19.54 17.26
C ASN A 71 5.39 19.78 17.30
N TYR A 72 5.94 19.99 18.50
CA TYR A 72 7.37 20.18 18.78
C TYR A 72 7.67 19.73 20.22
N PRO A 73 8.93 19.40 20.56
CA PRO A 73 9.27 18.77 21.84
C PRO A 73 8.85 19.53 23.09
N GLU A 74 8.86 20.85 23.04
CA GLU A 74 8.57 21.73 24.18
C GLU A 74 7.08 22.15 24.26
N GLU A 75 6.21 21.65 23.36
CA GLU A 75 4.80 21.98 23.35
C GLU A 75 4.09 21.40 24.58
N GLN A 76 3.32 22.24 25.28
CA GLN A 76 2.54 21.87 26.45
C GLN A 76 1.07 22.26 26.25
N GLU A 77 0.15 21.48 26.82
CA GLU A 77 -1.31 21.77 26.75
C GLU A 77 -1.68 23.14 27.31
N ALA A 78 -0.89 23.65 28.27
CA ALA A 78 -1.09 24.98 28.85
C ALA A 78 -0.71 26.13 27.92
N HIS A 79 -0.06 25.85 26.78
CA HIS A 79 0.31 26.90 25.84
C HIS A 79 -0.89 27.53 25.16
N GLN A 80 -0.85 28.85 24.97
CA GLN A 80 -1.81 29.56 24.12
C GLN A 80 -1.75 28.98 22.70
N HIS A 81 -2.88 28.67 22.11
CA HIS A 81 -3.00 28.04 20.78
C HIS A 81 -2.61 26.54 20.71
N PHE A 82 -2.62 25.83 21.83
CA PHE A 82 -2.51 24.38 21.81
C PHE A 82 -3.66 23.76 20.99
N SER A 83 -3.32 22.89 20.06
CA SER A 83 -4.29 22.13 19.27
C SER A 83 -3.99 20.64 19.37
N ARG A 84 -4.98 19.84 19.76
CA ARG A 84 -4.85 18.38 19.78
C ARG A 84 -4.56 17.79 18.40
N LYS A 85 -5.03 18.43 17.32
CA LYS A 85 -4.69 18.02 15.97
C LYS A 85 -3.29 18.53 15.63
N LEU A 86 -2.38 17.61 15.30
CA LEU A 86 -1.02 17.95 14.89
C LEU A 86 -1.02 18.74 13.56
N LYS A 87 -0.07 19.66 13.44
CA LYS A 87 0.23 20.39 12.21
C LYS A 87 1.21 19.58 11.35
N ALA A 88 0.80 18.39 10.92
CA ALA A 88 1.59 17.55 10.05
C ALA A 88 1.17 17.71 8.59
N ASP A 89 2.14 17.54 7.68
CA ASP A 89 1.89 17.56 6.23
C ASP A 89 1.26 16.25 5.77
N VAL A 90 1.62 15.13 6.42
CA VAL A 90 1.17 13.77 6.12
C VAL A 90 0.88 13.02 7.40
N PHE A 91 -0.19 12.22 7.39
CA PHE A 91 -0.54 11.28 8.45
C PHE A 91 -0.45 9.86 7.89
N ILE A 92 0.37 9.02 8.52
CA ILE A 92 0.48 7.59 8.23
C ILE A 92 -0.18 6.84 9.37
N ASP A 93 -1.34 6.23 9.10
CA ASP A 93 -2.20 5.64 10.13
C ASP A 93 -3.03 4.53 9.49
N ASP A 94 -3.15 3.37 10.14
CA ASP A 94 -3.92 2.23 9.67
C ASP A 94 -5.44 2.47 9.69
N ARG A 95 -5.89 3.48 10.46
CA ARG A 95 -7.31 3.86 10.59
C ARG A 95 -7.76 4.93 9.61
N ASN A 96 -6.91 5.31 8.66
CA ASN A 96 -7.33 6.21 7.59
C ASN A 96 -8.41 5.58 6.71
N LEU A 97 -9.32 6.42 6.19
CA LEU A 97 -10.30 5.97 5.21
C LEU A 97 -9.59 5.35 3.99
N GLY A 98 -9.91 4.11 3.67
CA GLY A 98 -9.22 3.33 2.63
C GLY A 98 -8.06 2.48 3.16
N GLY A 99 -7.77 2.54 4.47
CA GLY A 99 -6.70 1.76 5.11
C GLY A 99 -5.32 2.36 4.89
N MET A 100 -4.30 1.56 5.17
CA MET A 100 -2.91 1.93 5.03
C MET A 100 -2.28 1.24 3.82
N LEU A 101 -1.51 1.97 3.04
CA LEU A 101 -0.66 1.42 1.98
C LEU A 101 0.53 0.67 2.61
N ASP A 102 1.17 -0.21 1.83
CA ASP A 102 2.44 -0.80 2.23
C ASP A 102 3.55 0.27 2.35
N TRP A 103 4.55 0.00 3.18
CA TRP A 103 5.60 0.95 3.49
C TRP A 103 6.45 1.35 2.28
N GLY A 104 6.61 0.46 1.30
CA GLY A 104 7.31 0.77 0.06
C GLY A 104 6.55 1.79 -0.78
N SER A 105 5.23 1.62 -0.92
CA SER A 105 4.35 2.58 -1.59
C SER A 105 4.30 3.93 -0.87
N ILE A 106 4.24 3.92 0.47
CA ILE A 106 4.30 5.14 1.29
C ILE A 106 5.60 5.90 1.00
N TYR A 107 6.75 5.20 1.01
CA TYR A 107 8.03 5.82 0.68
C TYR A 107 8.01 6.45 -0.71
N ARG A 108 7.56 5.72 -1.73
CA ARG A 108 7.51 6.24 -3.11
C ARG A 108 6.65 7.50 -3.21
N ILE A 109 5.48 7.53 -2.58
CA ILE A 109 4.60 8.71 -2.56
C ILE A 109 5.31 9.90 -1.95
N ILE A 110 5.95 9.74 -0.81
CA ILE A 110 6.57 10.84 -0.08
C ILE A 110 7.83 11.32 -0.82
N HIS A 111 8.69 10.40 -1.21
CA HIS A 111 9.96 10.68 -1.87
C HIS A 111 9.76 11.37 -3.22
N TYR A 112 8.92 10.82 -4.09
CA TYR A 112 8.64 11.37 -5.42
C TYR A 112 7.50 12.40 -5.44
N ARG A 113 6.86 12.66 -4.30
CA ARG A 113 5.67 13.52 -4.20
C ARG A 113 4.54 13.08 -5.14
N LEU A 114 4.39 11.79 -5.32
CA LEU A 114 3.36 11.20 -6.17
C LEU A 114 1.98 11.35 -5.53
N LYS A 115 0.96 11.38 -6.37
CA LYS A 115 -0.41 11.18 -5.93
C LYS A 115 -0.73 9.68 -5.91
N ILE A 116 -1.63 9.26 -5.03
CA ILE A 116 -2.09 7.85 -5.00
C ILE A 116 -2.63 7.41 -6.37
N ALA A 117 -3.28 8.32 -7.10
CA ALA A 117 -3.79 8.06 -8.45
C ALA A 117 -2.68 7.65 -9.44
N ASP A 118 -1.49 8.25 -9.32
CA ASP A 118 -0.36 7.96 -10.21
C ASP A 118 0.18 6.55 -9.94
N LEU A 119 0.27 6.14 -8.68
CA LEU A 119 0.65 4.76 -8.31
C LEU A 119 -0.36 3.72 -8.79
N VAL A 120 -1.65 4.01 -8.70
CA VAL A 120 -2.70 3.11 -9.19
C VAL A 120 -2.60 2.98 -10.72
N ALA A 121 -2.34 4.08 -11.43
CA ALA A 121 -2.15 4.07 -12.88
C ALA A 121 -0.94 3.20 -13.27
N GLU A 122 0.22 3.39 -12.64
CA GLU A 122 1.42 2.59 -12.90
C GLU A 122 1.16 1.08 -12.70
N THR A 123 0.52 0.70 -11.58
CA THR A 123 0.22 -0.73 -11.32
C THR A 123 -0.78 -1.32 -12.30
N LEU A 124 -1.71 -0.52 -12.84
CA LEU A 124 -2.64 -0.96 -13.87
C LEU A 124 -1.93 -1.16 -15.21
N ASP A 125 -1.06 -0.24 -15.59
CA ASP A 125 -0.27 -0.34 -16.83
C ASP A 125 0.66 -1.56 -16.81
N GLU A 126 1.37 -1.80 -15.70
CA GLU A 126 2.20 -2.99 -15.51
C GLU A 126 1.39 -4.30 -15.68
N ARG A 127 0.20 -4.37 -15.08
CA ARG A 127 -0.69 -5.55 -15.22
C ARG A 127 -1.22 -5.73 -16.63
N LEU A 128 -1.51 -4.65 -17.34
CA LEU A 128 -1.94 -4.69 -18.73
C LEU A 128 -0.82 -5.16 -19.66
N GLU A 129 0.42 -4.71 -19.43
CA GLU A 129 1.59 -5.18 -20.16
C GLU A 129 1.89 -6.66 -19.91
N GLU A 130 1.83 -7.10 -18.65
CA GLU A 130 1.99 -8.51 -18.30
C GLU A 130 0.93 -9.40 -18.96
N ALA A 131 -0.33 -8.98 -18.95
CA ALA A 131 -1.43 -9.68 -19.60
C ALA A 131 -1.24 -9.75 -21.13
N SER A 132 -0.80 -8.65 -21.75
CA SER A 132 -0.47 -8.57 -23.18
C SER A 132 0.69 -9.51 -23.53
N ASN A 133 1.75 -9.51 -22.73
CA ASN A 133 2.91 -10.37 -22.93
C ASN A 133 2.57 -11.86 -22.74
N ALA A 134 1.71 -12.20 -21.78
CA ALA A 134 1.21 -13.56 -21.58
C ALA A 134 0.36 -14.03 -22.77
N GLY A 135 -0.51 -13.16 -23.31
CA GLY A 135 -1.28 -13.41 -24.51
C GLY A 135 -0.40 -13.67 -25.75
N ASN A 136 0.66 -12.87 -25.92
CA ASN A 136 1.62 -13.03 -27.02
C ASN A 136 2.45 -14.33 -26.88
N ARG A 137 2.83 -14.73 -25.66
CA ARG A 137 3.51 -16.02 -25.41
C ARG A 137 2.61 -17.21 -25.76
N ARG A 138 1.31 -17.14 -25.42
CA ARG A 138 0.33 -18.18 -25.80
C ARG A 138 0.19 -18.26 -27.33
N ARG A 139 -0.03 -17.15 -28.02
CA ARG A 139 -0.13 -17.13 -29.51
C ARG A 139 1.12 -17.66 -30.20
N ARG A 140 2.33 -17.41 -29.66
CA ARG A 140 3.59 -17.98 -30.18
C ARG A 140 3.65 -19.50 -29.98
N LYS A 141 3.22 -20.02 -28.81
CA LYS A 141 3.12 -21.47 -28.57
C LYS A 141 2.11 -22.13 -29.47
N ASP A 142 0.94 -21.53 -29.67
CA ASP A 142 -0.10 -22.07 -30.54
C ASP A 142 0.36 -22.09 -32.00
N ARG A 143 1.06 -21.06 -32.48
CA ARG A 143 1.68 -21.04 -33.81
C ARG A 143 2.78 -22.07 -33.96
N ALA A 144 3.63 -22.26 -32.97
CA ALA A 144 4.68 -23.28 -32.99
C ALA A 144 4.09 -24.69 -32.98
N CYS A 145 3.00 -24.93 -32.24
CA CYS A 145 2.25 -26.19 -32.25
C CYS A 145 1.58 -26.47 -33.58
N LEU A 146 1.01 -25.44 -34.20
CA LEU A 146 0.41 -25.58 -35.55
C LEU A 146 1.47 -25.82 -36.63
N ALA A 147 2.64 -25.22 -36.53
CA ALA A 147 3.76 -25.44 -37.46
C ALA A 147 4.39 -26.85 -37.34
N SER A 148 4.35 -27.44 -36.14
CA SER A 148 4.82 -28.83 -35.93
C SER A 148 3.78 -29.90 -36.29
N CYS A 149 2.52 -29.52 -36.51
CA CYS A 149 1.42 -30.43 -36.90
C CYS A 149 1.14 -30.46 -38.40
N SER A 150 2.03 -29.94 -39.24
CA SER A 150 1.85 -29.93 -40.70
C SER A 150 2.03 -31.29 -41.38
N ASP A 151 2.20 -32.37 -40.63
CA ASP A 151 2.42 -33.73 -41.13
C ASP A 151 1.42 -34.74 -40.56
N GLU A 152 0.12 -34.43 -40.50
CA GLU A 152 -0.90 -35.49 -40.45
C GLU A 152 -2.29 -34.93 -40.78
N THR A 153 -2.83 -35.43 -41.91
CA THR A 153 -4.15 -35.19 -42.44
C THR A 153 -5.28 -35.76 -41.58
N HIS A 154 -5.93 -34.91 -40.76
CA HIS A 154 -7.29 -35.13 -40.29
C HIS A 154 -8.02 -33.87 -39.85
N PRO A 155 -8.98 -33.34 -40.63
CA PRO A 155 -9.66 -32.06 -40.35
C PRO A 155 -10.65 -32.06 -39.18
N GLU A 156 -11.14 -33.19 -38.74
CA GLU A 156 -12.21 -33.24 -37.73
C GLU A 156 -11.79 -33.10 -36.27
N LYS A 157 -10.53 -33.41 -35.93
CA LYS A 157 -10.05 -33.28 -34.54
C LYS A 157 -9.68 -31.86 -34.15
N ILE A 158 -9.47 -30.97 -35.12
CA ILE A 158 -9.06 -29.57 -34.89
C ILE A 158 -10.25 -28.71 -34.45
N ARG A 159 -11.47 -29.04 -34.90
CA ARG A 159 -12.66 -28.23 -34.59
C ARG A 159 -13.15 -28.33 -33.15
N LYS A 160 -12.88 -29.41 -32.44
CA LYS A 160 -13.31 -29.60 -31.03
C LYS A 160 -12.40 -28.97 -29.98
N LYS A 161 -11.15 -28.58 -30.30
CA LYS A 161 -10.23 -27.95 -29.38
C LYS A 161 -10.28 -26.41 -29.36
N LEU A 162 -10.88 -25.79 -30.36
CA LEU A 162 -10.92 -24.33 -30.54
C LEU A 162 -12.09 -23.63 -29.86
N PHE A 163 -13.05 -24.35 -29.26
CA PHE A 163 -14.25 -23.75 -28.66
C PHE A 163 -14.24 -23.68 -27.13
N HIS A 164 -13.08 -23.79 -26.47
CA HIS A 164 -12.95 -23.65 -25.00
C HIS A 164 -12.05 -22.49 -24.59
N THR A 165 -12.02 -21.40 -25.32
CA THR A 165 -11.46 -20.15 -24.82
C THR A 165 -12.57 -19.34 -24.19
N ARG A 166 -12.66 -19.39 -22.85
CA ARG A 166 -13.45 -18.44 -22.06
C ARG A 166 -12.96 -17.03 -22.40
N SER A 167 -13.84 -16.22 -22.96
CA SER A 167 -13.63 -14.80 -23.19
C SER A 167 -13.22 -14.13 -21.87
N ILE A 168 -12.16 -13.35 -21.91
CA ILE A 168 -11.75 -12.46 -20.83
C ILE A 168 -12.88 -11.45 -20.67
N PRO A 169 -13.47 -11.29 -19.48
CA PRO A 169 -14.52 -10.31 -19.27
C PRO A 169 -13.95 -8.91 -19.48
N THR A 170 -14.65 -8.09 -20.27
CA THR A 170 -14.32 -6.67 -20.43
C THR A 170 -14.46 -5.93 -19.10
N VAL A 171 -13.72 -4.84 -18.94
CA VAL A 171 -13.74 -3.96 -17.74
C VAL A 171 -15.17 -3.63 -17.30
N LYS A 172 -16.11 -3.53 -18.24
CA LYS A 172 -17.53 -3.32 -17.99
C LYS A 172 -18.23 -4.50 -17.30
N GLN A 173 -17.74 -5.73 -17.45
CA GLN A 173 -18.26 -6.94 -16.79
C GLN A 173 -17.65 -7.15 -15.40
N LEU A 174 -16.45 -6.63 -15.14
CA LEU A 174 -15.84 -6.62 -13.81
C LEU A 174 -16.51 -5.62 -12.85
N LEU A 175 -17.01 -4.50 -13.37
CA LEU A 175 -17.78 -3.51 -12.59
C LEU A 175 -19.16 -4.01 -12.15
N LEU A 176 -19.72 -5.02 -12.82
CA LEU A 176 -21.01 -5.64 -12.46
C LEU A 176 -20.89 -6.72 -11.35
N LEU A 177 -19.68 -7.11 -10.98
CA LEU A 177 -19.43 -8.12 -9.93
C LEU A 177 -19.26 -7.51 -8.52
N TYR A 178 -19.30 -6.19 -8.38
CA TYR A 178 -19.32 -5.51 -7.09
C TYR A 178 -20.57 -4.63 -6.93
N PRO A 179 -21.71 -5.18 -6.48
CA PRO A 179 -22.89 -4.40 -6.15
C PRO A 179 -22.70 -3.75 -4.76
N PHE A 180 -21.93 -2.67 -4.65
CA PHE A 180 -21.70 -1.99 -3.37
C PHE A 180 -22.08 -0.50 -3.36
N TRP A 181 -22.94 -0.03 -4.28
CA TRP A 181 -23.30 1.40 -4.35
C TRP A 181 -24.81 1.72 -4.43
N GLU A 182 -25.69 0.82 -4.03
CA GLU A 182 -27.16 1.11 -4.13
C GLU A 182 -27.90 1.20 -2.79
N ASN A 183 -27.28 1.40 -1.65
CA ASN A 183 -28.01 1.53 -0.38
C ASN A 183 -27.55 2.69 0.50
N TYR A 184 -27.43 3.90 -0.04
CA TYR A 184 -27.44 5.14 0.76
C TYR A 184 -28.16 6.26 0.00
N SER A 185 -29.50 6.17 -0.07
CA SER A 185 -30.40 7.27 -0.39
C SER A 185 -31.74 7.01 0.33
N THR A 186 -31.77 7.33 1.61
CA THR A 186 -32.97 7.83 2.35
C THR A 186 -32.48 8.58 3.57
#